data_ef89aff748f2df14d484abc405bf2fde
#
_entry.id   ef89aff748f2df14d484abc405bf2fde
#
_cell.length_a   1.000
_cell.length_b   1.000
_cell.length_c   1.000
_cell.angle_alpha   90.00
_cell.angle_beta   90.00
_cell.angle_gamma   90.00
#
_symmetry.space_group_name_H-M   'P 1'
#
loop_
_entity.id
_entity.type
_entity.pdbx_description
1 polymer ?
#
loop_
_entity_poly.entity_id
_entity_poly.type
_entity_poly.pdbx_seq_one_letter_code
_entity_poly.pdbx_strand_id
1 'polypeptide(L)'
;MTRDSRSECQRAEWWVAECLMTRAIQEENRMKLTMLGTGNALVTECYNTCFVLSDEYGHFLVDGGGGNTVLSQLKKAGVDLMDVHEIFVTHKHVDHIMGIVWVIRIICQNMKKGTYQGEANIYAHDEVIGLLKDMAFKLLNKKETQYIGDRLHLIEVKDGEKKTILNKKVTFFDIGSTKAKQFGFSMELGDGKKLTCCGDEPYNEAN
;
A
#
# COMPACT_ATOMS: atom_id res chain seq x y z
N MET A 1 8.34 -60.73 -20.44
CA MET A 1 8.32 -59.66 -19.44
C MET A 1 8.20 -58.34 -20.18
N THR A 2 6.99 -57.91 -20.45
CA THR A 2 6.67 -56.62 -21.09
C THR A 2 6.48 -55.58 -20.00
N ARG A 3 7.42 -54.64 -19.85
CA ARG A 3 7.29 -53.47 -18.97
C ARG A 3 6.14 -52.61 -19.48
N ASP A 4 5.23 -52.32 -18.58
CA ASP A 4 4.04 -51.50 -18.83
C ASP A 4 4.45 -50.05 -19.07
N SER A 5 4.58 -49.66 -20.35
CA SER A 5 4.95 -48.30 -20.77
C SER A 5 3.87 -47.22 -20.44
N ARG A 6 2.66 -47.64 -20.02
CA ARG A 6 1.57 -46.71 -19.65
C ARG A 6 1.78 -46.07 -18.28
N SER A 7 2.48 -46.75 -17.37
CA SER A 7 2.72 -46.23 -16.01
C SER A 7 3.77 -45.08 -15.96
N GLU A 8 4.68 -45.04 -16.93
CA GLU A 8 5.71 -44.00 -17.00
C GLU A 8 5.19 -42.70 -17.63
N CYS A 9 4.30 -42.81 -18.63
CA CYS A 9 3.69 -41.65 -19.27
C CYS A 9 2.73 -40.90 -18.30
N GLN A 10 1.91 -41.65 -17.56
CA GLN A 10 1.01 -41.02 -16.55
C GLN A 10 1.79 -40.34 -15.41
N ARG A 11 2.91 -40.87 -14.95
CA ARG A 11 3.75 -40.23 -13.94
C ARG A 11 4.38 -38.93 -14.45
N ALA A 12 4.81 -38.87 -15.70
CA ALA A 12 5.38 -37.68 -16.30
C ALA A 12 4.34 -36.53 -16.40
N GLU A 13 3.09 -36.85 -16.78
CA GLU A 13 2.01 -35.87 -16.85
C GLU A 13 1.65 -35.27 -15.47
N TRP A 14 1.63 -36.10 -14.43
CA TRP A 14 1.39 -35.65 -13.05
C TRP A 14 2.52 -34.73 -12.56
N TRP A 15 3.77 -35.07 -12.82
CA TRP A 15 4.92 -34.21 -12.45
C TRP A 15 4.92 -32.86 -13.16
N VAL A 16 4.55 -32.83 -14.43
CA VAL A 16 4.43 -31.57 -15.20
C VAL A 16 3.27 -30.73 -14.68
N ALA A 17 2.11 -31.33 -14.39
CA ALA A 17 0.96 -30.64 -13.82
C ALA A 17 1.26 -30.10 -12.42
N GLU A 18 1.92 -30.87 -11.56
CA GLU A 18 2.31 -30.46 -10.22
C GLU A 18 3.39 -29.35 -10.25
N CYS A 19 4.35 -29.44 -11.16
CA CYS A 19 5.38 -28.41 -11.38
C CYS A 19 4.77 -27.11 -11.94
N LEU A 20 3.80 -27.19 -12.84
CA LEU A 20 3.07 -26.04 -13.37
C LEU A 20 2.14 -25.41 -12.31
N MET A 21 1.43 -26.22 -11.51
CA MET A 21 0.63 -25.71 -10.39
C MET A 21 1.51 -25.06 -9.32
N THR A 22 2.63 -25.69 -8.94
CA THR A 22 3.55 -25.11 -7.94
C THR A 22 4.15 -23.79 -8.44
N ARG A 23 4.44 -23.70 -9.73
CA ARG A 23 4.97 -22.49 -10.36
C ARG A 23 3.90 -21.39 -10.46
N ALA A 24 2.65 -21.74 -10.81
CA ALA A 24 1.52 -20.82 -10.82
C ALA A 24 1.21 -20.30 -9.40
N ILE A 25 1.19 -21.18 -8.39
CA ILE A 25 1.01 -20.78 -6.98
C ILE A 25 2.17 -19.90 -6.48
N GLN A 26 3.41 -20.15 -6.93
CA GLN A 26 4.55 -19.27 -6.58
C GLN A 26 4.51 -17.91 -7.29
N GLU A 27 3.91 -17.82 -8.47
CA GLU A 27 3.70 -16.54 -9.17
C GLU A 27 2.52 -15.74 -8.58
N GLU A 28 1.45 -16.41 -8.15
CA GLU A 28 0.29 -15.78 -7.50
C GLU A 28 0.62 -15.20 -6.11
N ASN A 29 1.56 -15.78 -5.37
CA ASN A 29 1.98 -15.31 -4.03
C ASN A 29 3.09 -14.24 -4.06
N ARG A 30 3.34 -13.62 -5.20
CA ARG A 30 4.46 -12.69 -5.36
C ARG A 30 4.04 -11.25 -5.10
N MET A 31 4.60 -10.63 -4.05
CA MET A 31 4.45 -9.18 -3.81
C MET A 31 4.95 -8.40 -5.02
N LYS A 32 4.09 -7.55 -5.59
CA LYS A 32 4.40 -6.64 -6.69
C LYS A 32 4.50 -5.21 -6.16
N LEU A 33 5.63 -4.54 -6.41
CA LEU A 33 5.78 -3.11 -6.20
C LEU A 33 5.53 -2.38 -7.52
N THR A 34 4.61 -1.42 -7.51
CA THR A 34 4.28 -0.58 -8.66
C THR A 34 4.47 0.89 -8.30
N MET A 35 5.46 1.54 -8.91
CA MET A 35 5.66 2.98 -8.74
C MET A 35 4.54 3.74 -9.45
N LEU A 36 3.85 4.63 -8.74
CA LEU A 36 2.82 5.53 -9.27
C LEU A 36 3.44 6.89 -9.65
N GLY A 37 4.50 7.27 -8.98
CA GLY A 37 5.29 8.46 -9.25
C GLY A 37 6.69 8.31 -8.64
N THR A 38 7.66 9.03 -9.22
CA THR A 38 9.09 8.97 -8.82
C THR A 38 9.71 10.35 -8.66
N GLY A 39 8.89 11.40 -8.69
CA GLY A 39 9.37 12.76 -8.67
C GLY A 39 9.47 13.34 -7.25
N ASN A 40 10.40 14.25 -7.04
CA ASN A 40 10.50 15.06 -5.82
C ASN A 40 9.45 16.20 -5.82
N ALA A 41 9.44 17.04 -4.78
CA ALA A 41 8.48 18.13 -4.61
C ALA A 41 8.41 19.14 -5.79
N LEU A 42 9.48 19.32 -6.54
CA LEU A 42 9.58 20.36 -7.59
C LEU A 42 9.39 19.83 -9.02
N VAL A 43 9.09 18.54 -9.19
CA VAL A 43 8.92 17.96 -10.53
C VAL A 43 7.68 18.47 -11.23
N THR A 44 7.78 18.65 -12.54
CA THR A 44 6.68 19.05 -13.43
C THR A 44 6.38 18.01 -14.50
N GLU A 45 7.32 17.11 -14.80
CA GLU A 45 7.22 16.15 -15.89
C GLU A 45 6.75 14.75 -15.46
N CYS A 46 6.80 14.46 -14.17
CA CYS A 46 6.30 13.19 -13.61
C CYS A 46 5.51 13.43 -12.31
N TYR A 47 4.90 12.38 -11.78
CA TYR A 47 4.18 12.49 -10.52
C TYR A 47 5.12 12.31 -9.33
N ASN A 48 4.77 12.92 -8.19
CA ASN A 48 5.53 12.84 -6.95
C ASN A 48 5.62 11.39 -6.44
N THR A 49 6.66 11.10 -5.66
CA THR A 49 6.95 9.76 -5.17
C THR A 49 5.78 9.18 -4.38
N CYS A 50 5.23 8.10 -4.91
CA CYS A 50 4.26 7.24 -4.25
C CYS A 50 4.21 5.90 -4.99
N PHE A 51 3.79 4.85 -4.29
CA PHE A 51 3.75 3.51 -4.88
C PHE A 51 2.66 2.65 -4.24
N VAL A 52 2.37 1.52 -4.86
CA VAL A 52 1.47 0.51 -4.33
C VAL A 52 2.18 -0.84 -4.28
N LEU A 53 2.04 -1.54 -3.15
CA LEU A 53 2.36 -2.95 -3.01
C LEU A 53 1.07 -3.74 -3.20
N SER A 54 1.14 -4.80 -3.98
CA SER A 54 -0.01 -5.64 -4.34
C SER A 54 0.34 -7.12 -4.25
N ASP A 55 -0.57 -7.90 -3.71
CA ASP A 55 -0.56 -9.36 -3.76
C ASP A 55 -2.00 -9.90 -3.80
N GLU A 56 -2.19 -11.19 -3.57
CA GLU A 56 -3.51 -11.83 -3.56
C GLU A 56 -4.45 -11.32 -2.45
N TYR A 57 -3.93 -10.64 -1.43
CA TYR A 57 -4.72 -10.08 -0.33
C TYR A 57 -5.19 -8.65 -0.57
N GLY A 58 -4.69 -7.98 -1.63
CA GLY A 58 -5.11 -6.64 -2.00
C GLY A 58 -3.98 -5.66 -2.28
N HIS A 59 -4.20 -4.40 -1.90
CA HIS A 59 -3.31 -3.29 -2.22
C HIS A 59 -2.95 -2.48 -0.97
N PHE A 60 -1.67 -2.15 -0.83
CA PHE A 60 -1.15 -1.24 0.19
C PHE A 60 -0.52 -0.02 -0.50
N LEU A 61 -1.23 1.11 -0.44
CA LEU A 61 -0.78 2.38 -1.01
C LEU A 61 0.17 3.08 -0.04
N VAL A 62 1.31 3.53 -0.53
CA VAL A 62 2.31 4.30 0.24
C VAL A 62 2.45 5.68 -0.37
N ASP A 63 2.08 6.69 0.40
CA ASP A 63 1.94 8.09 0.03
C ASP A 63 0.93 8.35 -1.10
N GLY A 64 0.55 9.60 -1.27
CA GLY A 64 -0.45 9.99 -2.25
C GLY A 64 0.06 10.97 -3.31
N GLY A 65 1.30 11.41 -3.21
CA GLY A 65 1.80 12.49 -4.06
C GLY A 65 1.12 13.83 -3.79
N GLY A 66 1.34 14.80 -4.67
CA GLY A 66 0.95 16.20 -4.51
C GLY A 66 -0.50 16.56 -4.83
N GLY A 67 -1.37 15.58 -5.20
CA GLY A 67 -2.75 15.94 -5.52
C GLY A 67 -3.58 14.80 -6.14
N ASN A 68 -4.67 15.18 -6.83
CA ASN A 68 -5.65 14.23 -7.39
C ASN A 68 -5.10 13.34 -8.51
N THR A 69 -3.93 13.64 -9.03
CA THR A 69 -3.27 12.84 -10.07
C THR A 69 -3.00 11.40 -9.60
N VAL A 70 -2.89 11.15 -8.27
CA VAL A 70 -2.80 9.79 -7.71
C VAL A 70 -3.91 8.89 -8.23
N LEU A 71 -5.13 9.39 -8.39
CA LEU A 71 -6.28 8.63 -8.90
C LEU A 71 -6.06 8.14 -10.33
N SER A 72 -5.47 9.00 -11.17
CA SER A 72 -5.14 8.62 -12.55
C SER A 72 -3.94 7.68 -12.63
N GLN A 73 -2.99 7.81 -11.72
CA GLN A 73 -1.84 6.91 -11.64
C GLN A 73 -2.24 5.51 -11.19
N LEU A 74 -3.12 5.39 -10.17
CA LEU A 74 -3.71 4.10 -9.77
C LEU A 74 -4.40 3.43 -10.96
N LYS A 75 -5.27 4.18 -11.67
CA LYS A 75 -5.96 3.66 -12.85
C LYS A 75 -5.00 3.20 -13.96
N LYS A 76 -3.93 3.95 -14.24
CA LYS A 76 -2.89 3.56 -15.22
C LYS A 76 -2.13 2.31 -14.78
N ALA A 77 -1.94 2.14 -13.48
CA ALA A 77 -1.32 0.96 -12.89
C ALA A 77 -2.24 -0.28 -12.89
N GLY A 78 -3.51 -0.13 -13.28
CA GLY A 78 -4.52 -1.20 -13.22
C GLY A 78 -5.02 -1.49 -11.80
N VAL A 79 -4.86 -0.55 -10.87
CA VAL A 79 -5.32 -0.65 -9.48
C VAL A 79 -6.63 0.13 -9.34
N ASP A 80 -7.70 -0.56 -8.94
CA ASP A 80 -8.94 0.12 -8.56
C ASP A 80 -8.80 0.64 -7.13
N LEU A 81 -9.08 1.92 -6.93
CA LEU A 81 -9.08 2.51 -5.61
C LEU A 81 -10.10 1.85 -4.66
N MET A 82 -11.13 1.20 -5.21
CA MET A 82 -12.13 0.48 -4.41
C MET A 82 -11.56 -0.78 -3.73
N ASP A 83 -10.44 -1.29 -4.22
CA ASP A 83 -9.72 -2.44 -3.68
C ASP A 83 -8.50 -2.03 -2.81
N VAL A 84 -8.27 -0.71 -2.62
CA VAL A 84 -7.22 -0.18 -1.74
C VAL A 84 -7.80 0.02 -0.35
N HIS A 85 -7.47 -0.89 0.56
CA HIS A 85 -7.95 -0.88 1.94
C HIS A 85 -6.89 -0.44 2.95
N GLU A 86 -5.63 -0.51 2.57
CA GLU A 86 -4.48 -0.24 3.42
C GLU A 86 -3.65 0.90 2.82
N ILE A 87 -3.38 1.94 3.60
CA ILE A 87 -2.69 3.15 3.15
C ILE A 87 -1.69 3.55 4.23
N PHE A 88 -0.48 3.93 3.85
CA PHE A 88 0.52 4.50 4.75
C PHE A 88 1.00 5.85 4.23
N VAL A 89 1.17 6.81 5.15
CA VAL A 89 1.72 8.13 4.84
C VAL A 89 2.97 8.35 5.64
N THR A 90 4.08 8.53 4.94
CA THR A 90 5.42 8.62 5.54
C THR A 90 5.60 9.90 6.35
N HIS A 91 5.17 11.04 5.80
CA HIS A 91 5.32 12.35 6.42
C HIS A 91 4.40 13.42 5.82
N LYS A 92 4.44 14.63 6.37
CA LYS A 92 3.48 15.72 6.12
C LYS A 92 3.78 16.61 4.91
N HIS A 93 4.84 16.40 4.15
CA HIS A 93 5.13 17.25 3.00
C HIS A 93 4.02 17.16 1.94
N VAL A 94 3.78 18.28 1.25
CA VAL A 94 2.64 18.43 0.33
C VAL A 94 2.66 17.42 -0.83
N ASP A 95 3.84 17.04 -1.25
CA ASP A 95 4.09 16.06 -2.32
C ASP A 95 3.93 14.60 -1.89
N HIS A 96 3.56 14.36 -0.63
CA HIS A 96 3.20 13.04 -0.07
C HIS A 96 1.76 12.98 0.41
N ILE A 97 1.29 14.04 1.12
CA ILE A 97 0.01 14.00 1.83
C ILE A 97 -1.19 14.47 1.01
N MET A 98 -1.01 15.39 0.04
CA MET A 98 -2.14 16.04 -0.62
C MET A 98 -2.99 15.08 -1.45
N GLY A 99 -2.38 14.10 -2.07
CA GLY A 99 -3.11 13.04 -2.77
C GLY A 99 -3.96 12.18 -1.85
N ILE A 100 -3.54 11.99 -0.60
CA ILE A 100 -4.30 11.22 0.40
C ILE A 100 -5.61 11.90 0.76
N VAL A 101 -5.67 13.24 0.79
CA VAL A 101 -6.94 13.97 0.99
C VAL A 101 -7.94 13.65 -0.12
N TRP A 102 -7.47 13.54 -1.37
CA TRP A 102 -8.31 13.09 -2.49
C TRP A 102 -8.73 11.63 -2.38
N VAL A 103 -7.83 10.76 -1.95
CA VAL A 103 -8.12 9.34 -1.69
C VAL A 103 -9.22 9.22 -0.62
N ILE A 104 -9.08 9.89 0.53
CA ILE A 104 -10.10 9.95 1.59
C ILE A 104 -11.45 10.38 1.01
N ARG A 105 -11.47 11.48 0.25
CA ARG A 105 -12.69 11.99 -0.36
C ARG A 105 -13.38 10.96 -1.23
N ILE A 106 -12.63 10.34 -2.16
CA ILE A 106 -13.21 9.38 -3.10
C ILE A 106 -13.68 8.11 -2.39
N ILE A 107 -12.92 7.58 -1.43
CA ILE A 107 -13.32 6.43 -0.61
C ILE A 107 -14.63 6.75 0.12
N CYS A 108 -14.71 7.87 0.84
CA CYS A 108 -15.92 8.27 1.57
C CYS A 108 -17.13 8.47 0.64
N GLN A 109 -16.92 9.04 -0.56
CA GLN A 109 -18.00 9.16 -1.56
C GLN A 109 -18.50 7.80 -2.04
N ASN A 110 -17.61 6.83 -2.22
CA ASN A 110 -17.98 5.49 -2.67
C ASN A 110 -18.53 4.62 -1.54
N MET A 111 -18.10 4.83 -0.29
CA MET A 111 -18.78 4.27 0.89
C MET A 111 -20.23 4.73 0.95
N LYS A 112 -20.49 6.02 0.71
CA LYS A 112 -21.86 6.57 0.65
C LYS A 112 -22.70 5.99 -0.48
N LYS A 113 -22.08 5.72 -1.64
CA LYS A 113 -22.79 5.09 -2.79
C LYS A 113 -22.98 3.58 -2.61
N GLY A 114 -22.31 2.96 -1.62
CA GLY A 114 -22.28 1.51 -1.43
C GLY A 114 -21.38 0.77 -2.43
N THR A 115 -20.51 1.46 -3.14
CA THR A 115 -19.58 0.86 -4.11
C THR A 115 -18.23 0.52 -3.49
N TYR A 116 -17.82 1.19 -2.40
CA TYR A 116 -16.66 0.79 -1.61
C TYR A 116 -17.12 -0.17 -0.50
N GLN A 117 -16.60 -1.39 -0.52
CA GLN A 117 -16.94 -2.42 0.47
C GLN A 117 -15.89 -2.45 1.59
N GLY A 118 -16.27 -2.93 2.79
CA GLY A 118 -15.36 -3.05 3.93
C GLY A 118 -14.90 -1.72 4.51
N GLU A 119 -13.72 -1.72 5.08
CA GLU A 119 -13.10 -0.60 5.80
C GLU A 119 -11.83 -0.13 5.09
N ALA A 120 -11.42 1.11 5.33
CA ALA A 120 -10.15 1.69 4.87
C ALA A 120 -9.32 2.11 6.08
N ASN A 121 -8.04 1.72 6.09
CA ASN A 121 -7.09 2.03 7.15
C ASN A 121 -5.98 2.93 6.61
N ILE A 122 -5.78 4.08 7.24
CA ILE A 122 -4.71 5.02 6.91
C ILE A 122 -3.78 5.11 8.11
N TYR A 123 -2.58 4.61 7.97
CA TYR A 123 -1.54 4.60 9.00
C TYR A 123 -0.58 5.76 8.80
N ALA A 124 -0.23 6.45 9.86
CA ALA A 124 0.85 7.43 9.89
C ALA A 124 1.22 7.77 11.34
N HIS A 125 2.29 8.51 11.55
CA HIS A 125 2.59 9.06 12.86
C HIS A 125 1.62 10.19 13.25
N ASP A 126 1.63 10.58 14.52
CA ASP A 126 0.70 11.54 15.16
C ASP A 126 0.50 12.85 14.40
N GLU A 127 1.59 13.51 13.95
CA GLU A 127 1.48 14.81 13.23
C GLU A 127 0.72 14.65 11.90
N VAL A 128 0.97 13.60 11.14
CA VAL A 128 0.30 13.33 9.87
C VAL A 128 -1.17 12.98 10.10
N ILE A 129 -1.48 12.14 11.10
CA ILE A 129 -2.86 11.81 11.45
C ILE A 129 -3.64 13.05 11.87
N GLY A 130 -3.04 13.90 12.71
CA GLY A 130 -3.65 15.18 13.10
C GLY A 130 -3.95 16.07 11.90
N LEU A 131 -2.98 16.21 10.99
CA LEU A 131 -3.12 17.05 9.80
C LEU A 131 -4.15 16.49 8.80
N LEU A 132 -4.15 15.17 8.54
CA LEU A 132 -5.16 14.54 7.68
C LEU A 132 -6.57 14.73 8.23
N LYS A 133 -6.74 14.56 9.54
CA LYS A 133 -8.01 14.81 10.23
C LYS A 133 -8.47 16.25 10.04
N ASP A 134 -7.60 17.21 10.32
CA ASP A 134 -7.88 18.63 10.15
C ASP A 134 -8.27 18.99 8.72
N MET A 135 -7.48 18.54 7.74
CA MET A 135 -7.78 18.77 6.32
C MET A 135 -9.10 18.13 5.90
N ALA A 136 -9.34 16.87 6.29
CA ALA A 136 -10.58 16.20 5.95
C ALA A 136 -11.81 16.94 6.49
N PHE A 137 -11.82 17.29 7.78
CA PHE A 137 -12.98 17.98 8.40
C PHE A 137 -13.15 19.44 7.95
N LYS A 138 -12.09 20.10 7.51
CA LYS A 138 -12.14 21.49 7.00
C LYS A 138 -12.44 21.58 5.51
N LEU A 139 -12.03 20.60 4.71
CA LEU A 139 -12.14 20.65 3.24
C LEU A 139 -13.30 19.82 2.70
N LEU A 140 -13.69 18.73 3.37
CA LEU A 140 -14.73 17.85 2.92
C LEU A 140 -16.07 18.17 3.59
N ASN A 141 -17.17 17.78 2.94
CA ASN A 141 -18.49 17.99 3.51
C ASN A 141 -18.87 16.90 4.54
N LYS A 142 -19.84 17.21 5.43
CA LYS A 142 -20.27 16.30 6.49
C LYS A 142 -20.76 14.92 5.97
N LYS A 143 -21.29 14.85 4.74
CA LYS A 143 -21.76 13.58 4.14
C LYS A 143 -20.60 12.67 3.71
N GLU A 144 -19.40 13.22 3.59
CA GLU A 144 -18.16 12.48 3.33
C GLU A 144 -17.48 12.15 4.66
N THR A 145 -17.29 13.13 5.53
CA THR A 145 -16.53 12.96 6.79
C THR A 145 -17.22 12.06 7.81
N GLN A 146 -18.52 11.76 7.67
CA GLN A 146 -19.24 10.85 8.58
C GLN A 146 -18.64 9.43 8.63
N TYR A 147 -17.91 9.00 7.59
CA TYR A 147 -17.28 7.69 7.53
C TYR A 147 -15.92 7.65 8.24
N ILE A 148 -15.35 8.82 8.59
CA ILE A 148 -14.08 8.91 9.31
C ILE A 148 -14.33 8.52 10.79
N GLY A 149 -13.66 7.47 11.25
CA GLY A 149 -13.87 6.87 12.56
C GLY A 149 -14.97 5.78 12.60
N ASP A 150 -15.71 5.60 11.50
CA ASP A 150 -16.69 4.52 11.33
C ASP A 150 -16.12 3.42 10.43
N ARG A 151 -15.93 3.69 9.16
CA ARG A 151 -15.41 2.76 8.15
C ARG A 151 -14.07 3.19 7.56
N LEU A 152 -13.69 4.45 7.68
CA LEU A 152 -12.38 4.96 7.33
C LEU A 152 -11.64 5.34 8.62
N HIS A 153 -10.57 4.63 8.91
CA HIS A 153 -9.81 4.77 10.14
C HIS A 153 -8.50 5.52 9.90
N LEU A 154 -8.29 6.61 10.62
CA LEU A 154 -7.02 7.32 10.71
C LEU A 154 -6.26 6.77 11.92
N ILE A 155 -5.26 5.94 11.70
CA ILE A 155 -4.60 5.12 12.70
C ILE A 155 -3.20 5.68 12.97
N GLU A 156 -3.01 6.22 14.17
CA GLU A 156 -1.69 6.59 14.63
C GLU A 156 -0.84 5.35 14.88
N VAL A 157 0.38 5.35 14.33
CA VAL A 157 1.39 4.33 14.59
C VAL A 157 2.60 4.94 15.29
N LYS A 158 3.22 4.14 16.18
CA LYS A 158 4.38 4.52 16.98
C LYS A 158 5.64 3.80 16.50
N ASP A 159 6.79 4.33 16.92
CA ASP A 159 8.07 3.70 16.66
C ASP A 159 8.10 2.27 17.21
N GLY A 160 8.52 1.31 16.38
CA GLY A 160 8.52 -0.12 16.69
C GLY A 160 7.14 -0.79 16.66
N GLU A 161 6.05 -0.06 16.38
CA GLU A 161 4.71 -0.65 16.33
C GLU A 161 4.55 -1.61 15.16
N LYS A 162 3.81 -2.71 15.41
CA LYS A 162 3.61 -3.78 14.43
C LYS A 162 2.13 -3.91 14.09
N LYS A 163 1.85 -4.06 12.79
CA LYS A 163 0.51 -4.36 12.25
C LYS A 163 0.60 -5.51 11.26
N THR A 164 -0.53 -6.12 10.97
CA THR A 164 -0.66 -7.07 9.86
C THR A 164 -1.31 -6.34 8.69
N ILE A 165 -0.60 -6.23 7.58
CA ILE A 165 -1.05 -5.59 6.33
C ILE A 165 -0.79 -6.58 5.20
N LEU A 166 -1.78 -6.82 4.33
CA LEU A 166 -1.70 -7.85 3.27
C LEU A 166 -1.22 -9.20 3.82
N ASN A 167 -1.76 -9.61 4.96
CA ASN A 167 -1.38 -10.84 5.67
C ASN A 167 0.13 -10.95 5.99
N LYS A 168 0.85 -9.83 6.00
CA LYS A 168 2.28 -9.74 6.30
C LYS A 168 2.51 -8.85 7.51
N LYS A 169 3.55 -9.18 8.28
CA LYS A 169 3.94 -8.38 9.45
C LYS A 169 4.70 -7.14 8.98
N VAL A 170 4.16 -5.99 9.33
CA VAL A 170 4.73 -4.66 9.07
C VAL A 170 5.15 -4.03 10.39
N THR A 171 6.38 -3.57 10.47
CA THR A 171 6.90 -2.80 11.60
C THR A 171 7.12 -1.37 11.14
N PHE A 172 6.49 -0.40 11.80
CA PHE A 172 6.70 1.03 11.57
C PHE A 172 7.84 1.52 12.44
N PHE A 173 8.60 2.50 11.95
CA PHE A 173 9.71 3.07 12.72
C PHE A 173 9.93 4.54 12.38
N ASP A 174 10.38 5.32 13.36
CA ASP A 174 10.84 6.69 13.17
C ASP A 174 12.23 6.65 12.51
N ILE A 175 12.37 7.30 11.36
CA ILE A 175 13.65 7.32 10.63
C ILE A 175 14.62 8.37 11.17
N GLY A 176 14.26 9.14 12.20
CA GLY A 176 15.12 10.15 12.80
C GLY A 176 15.45 11.34 11.91
N SER A 177 14.56 11.68 10.97
CA SER A 177 14.76 12.82 10.06
C SER A 177 14.89 14.14 10.81
N THR A 178 15.85 14.97 10.36
CA THR A 178 16.10 16.30 10.92
C THR A 178 15.25 17.41 10.30
N LYS A 179 14.57 17.13 9.17
CA LYS A 179 13.79 18.14 8.44
C LYS A 179 12.33 18.15 8.87
N ALA A 180 11.72 17.00 8.98
CA ALA A 180 10.36 16.81 9.45
C ALA A 180 10.27 15.41 10.05
N LYS A 181 9.39 15.18 11.01
CA LYS A 181 9.13 13.85 11.52
C LYS A 181 8.65 12.95 10.36
N GLN A 182 9.35 11.86 10.14
CA GLN A 182 9.05 10.89 9.10
C GLN A 182 9.10 9.48 9.67
N PHE A 183 8.14 8.66 9.24
CA PHE A 183 8.13 7.25 9.56
C PHE A 183 8.38 6.43 8.30
N GLY A 184 9.11 5.34 8.49
CA GLY A 184 9.27 4.27 7.53
C GLY A 184 8.52 3.02 7.97
N PHE A 185 8.61 1.97 7.17
CA PHE A 185 8.16 0.65 7.54
C PHE A 185 9.06 -0.44 6.99
N SER A 186 9.06 -1.59 7.68
CA SER A 186 9.67 -2.84 7.21
C SER A 186 8.60 -3.92 7.18
N MET A 187 8.38 -4.53 6.00
CA MET A 187 7.41 -5.59 5.75
C MET A 187 8.13 -6.93 5.56
N GLU A 188 7.73 -7.95 6.29
CA GLU A 188 8.26 -9.31 6.15
C GLU A 188 7.61 -9.99 4.93
N LEU A 189 8.41 -10.34 3.90
CA LEU A 189 7.90 -10.93 2.65
C LEU A 189 7.91 -12.46 2.62
N GLY A 190 8.39 -13.12 3.70
CA GLY A 190 8.68 -14.54 3.73
C GLY A 190 10.12 -14.86 3.33
N ASP A 191 10.55 -16.11 3.55
CA ASP A 191 11.91 -16.63 3.26
C ASP A 191 13.04 -15.74 3.81
N GLY A 192 12.83 -15.08 4.93
CA GLY A 192 13.77 -14.14 5.54
C GLY A 192 13.95 -12.82 4.81
N LYS A 193 13.20 -12.58 3.73
CA LYS A 193 13.24 -11.33 2.97
C LYS A 193 12.39 -10.27 3.62
N LYS A 194 12.85 -9.02 3.51
CA LYS A 194 12.11 -7.82 3.96
C LYS A 194 12.11 -6.76 2.87
N LEU A 195 11.03 -6.00 2.82
CA LEU A 195 10.94 -4.75 2.08
C LEU A 195 10.97 -3.61 3.11
N THR A 196 11.87 -2.67 2.95
CA THR A 196 11.97 -1.49 3.83
C THR A 196 11.80 -0.22 3.02
N CYS A 197 10.95 0.69 3.51
CA CYS A 197 10.74 2.02 2.97
C CYS A 197 11.13 3.06 4.02
N CYS A 198 12.03 3.97 3.68
CA CYS A 198 12.54 5.03 4.56
C CYS A 198 12.08 6.44 4.14
N GLY A 199 10.93 6.57 3.46
CA GLY A 199 10.44 7.88 2.99
C GLY A 199 11.45 8.58 2.09
N ASP A 200 11.68 9.88 2.33
CA ASP A 200 12.56 10.76 1.54
C ASP A 200 13.99 10.85 2.06
N GLU A 201 14.30 10.17 3.15
CA GLU A 201 15.64 10.22 3.71
C GLU A 201 16.61 9.30 2.96
N PRO A 202 17.89 9.73 2.82
CA PRO A 202 18.94 8.85 2.32
C PRO A 202 19.09 7.63 3.24
N TYR A 203 19.58 6.53 2.66
CA TYR A 203 19.92 5.35 3.45
C TYR A 203 20.86 5.73 4.62
N ASN A 204 20.49 5.24 5.80
CA ASN A 204 21.28 5.35 7.02
C ASN A 204 21.42 3.95 7.63
N GLU A 205 22.63 3.53 7.98
CA GLU A 205 22.87 2.22 8.60
C GLU A 205 22.21 2.04 9.97
N ALA A 206 21.80 3.14 10.61
CA ALA A 206 21.08 3.11 11.90
C ALA A 206 19.56 2.84 11.76
N ASN A 207 19.03 2.84 10.54
CA ASN A 207 17.61 2.64 10.24
C ASN A 207 17.32 1.20 9.78
#